data_06be713cbe1f172caa161d27be083a9f
#
_entry.id   06be713cbe1f172caa161d27be083a9f
#
_cell.length_a   1.000
_cell.length_b   1.000
_cell.length_c   1.000
_cell.angle_alpha   90.00
_cell.angle_beta   90.00
_cell.angle_gamma   90.00
#
_symmetry.space_group_name_H-M   'P 1'
#
loop_
_entity.id
_entity.type
_entity.pdbx_description
1 polymer ?
#
loop_
_entity_poly.entity_id
_entity_poly.type
_entity_poly.pdbx_seq_one_letter_code
_entity_poly.pdbx_strand_id
1 'polypeptide(L)'
;IGDEPTFSEVRRLLSVPKDQFLEEVMPALLAHEDLPNITRNAAVAMSAGDEELGSLLTTVGRHLRFMDHSAIAAAFGGSSLVLDEVATRKMTIYVVMPSELIDTYSRFLRVILGVAVEATMQAQKRDAMPVALLIDEFGQLGYMKKIEEWLPILRGYGIRLWLIVQDFSQLRGVFPRWKGLLANTTQ
;
A
#
# COMPACT_ATOMS: atom_id res chain seq x y z
N ILE A 1 -6.16 19.30 -13.05
CA ILE A 1 -6.10 17.90 -12.58
C ILE A 1 -6.37 17.08 -13.82
N GLY A 2 -5.44 16.14 -14.17
CA GLY A 2 -5.51 15.38 -15.42
C GLY A 2 -6.79 14.53 -15.55
N ASP A 3 -7.11 14.15 -16.80
CA ASP A 3 -8.36 13.44 -17.14
C ASP A 3 -8.48 12.04 -16.50
N GLU A 4 -7.38 11.47 -15.96
CA GLU A 4 -7.40 10.19 -15.25
C GLU A 4 -6.71 10.30 -13.88
N PRO A 5 -7.38 9.90 -12.80
CA PRO A 5 -6.84 9.95 -11.45
C PRO A 5 -5.81 8.82 -11.26
N THR A 6 -4.53 9.10 -11.50
CA THR A 6 -3.44 8.17 -11.26
C THR A 6 -2.70 8.47 -9.97
N PHE A 7 -2.07 7.47 -9.37
CA PHE A 7 -1.19 7.65 -8.22
C PHE A 7 0.01 8.57 -8.54
N SER A 8 0.48 8.55 -9.78
CA SER A 8 1.53 9.45 -10.28
C SER A 8 1.09 10.91 -10.22
N GLU A 9 -0.16 11.20 -10.56
CA GLU A 9 -0.72 12.54 -10.45
C GLU A 9 -0.82 13.00 -8.99
N VAL A 10 -1.27 12.12 -8.09
CA VAL A 10 -1.25 12.40 -6.64
C VAL A 10 0.17 12.72 -6.15
N ARG A 11 1.16 11.91 -6.59
CA ARG A 11 2.57 12.18 -6.25
C ARG A 11 3.04 13.53 -6.77
N ARG A 12 2.68 13.88 -8.01
CA ARG A 12 3.02 15.17 -8.64
C ARG A 12 2.44 16.33 -7.84
N LEU A 13 1.16 16.30 -7.52
CA LEU A 13 0.46 17.34 -6.76
C LEU A 13 1.05 17.54 -5.36
N LEU A 14 1.45 16.45 -4.70
CA LEU A 14 2.04 16.50 -3.35
C LEU A 14 3.56 16.78 -3.34
N SER A 15 4.18 16.95 -4.51
CA SER A 15 5.62 17.23 -4.65
C SER A 15 5.94 18.67 -5.00
N VAL A 16 4.92 19.49 -5.23
CA VAL A 16 5.13 20.91 -5.52
C VAL A 16 5.61 21.67 -4.27
N PRO A 17 6.34 22.77 -4.42
CA PRO A 17 6.67 23.65 -3.30
C PRO A 17 5.42 24.08 -2.52
N LYS A 18 5.58 24.34 -1.24
CA LYS A 18 4.48 24.71 -0.34
C LYS A 18 3.66 25.90 -0.87
N ASP A 19 4.33 26.95 -1.34
CA ASP A 19 3.66 28.15 -1.84
C ASP A 19 2.81 27.82 -3.08
N GLN A 20 3.35 27.05 -4.01
CA GLN A 20 2.60 26.56 -5.18
C GLN A 20 1.46 25.62 -4.77
N PHE A 21 1.63 24.80 -3.74
CA PHE A 21 0.56 23.95 -3.22
C PHE A 21 -0.62 24.78 -2.73
N LEU A 22 -0.34 25.86 -1.99
CA LEU A 22 -1.37 26.78 -1.47
C LEU A 22 -2.05 27.60 -2.56
N GLU A 23 -1.31 28.01 -3.58
CA GLU A 23 -1.82 28.90 -4.64
C GLU A 23 -2.58 28.14 -5.74
N GLU A 24 -2.15 26.92 -6.09
CA GLU A 24 -2.69 26.18 -7.23
C GLU A 24 -3.46 24.90 -6.81
N VAL A 25 -2.87 24.06 -5.94
CA VAL A 25 -3.44 22.74 -5.62
C VAL A 25 -4.59 22.86 -4.65
N MET A 26 -4.44 23.65 -3.59
CA MET A 26 -5.47 23.82 -2.57
C MET A 26 -6.78 24.38 -3.13
N PRO A 27 -6.79 25.47 -3.92
CA PRO A 27 -8.01 25.98 -4.52
C PRO A 27 -8.68 24.97 -5.46
N ALA A 28 -7.87 24.20 -6.24
CA ALA A 28 -8.40 23.17 -7.13
C ALA A 28 -9.07 22.02 -6.35
N LEU A 29 -8.51 21.61 -5.21
CA LEU A 29 -9.13 20.63 -4.33
C LEU A 29 -10.43 21.15 -3.70
N LEU A 30 -10.45 22.42 -3.29
CA LEU A 30 -11.64 23.03 -2.71
C LEU A 30 -12.78 23.24 -3.70
N ALA A 31 -12.46 23.42 -4.98
CA ALA A 31 -13.43 23.59 -6.05
C ALA A 31 -14.02 22.25 -6.55
N HIS A 32 -13.53 21.10 -6.06
CA HIS A 32 -14.00 19.78 -6.49
C HIS A 32 -15.38 19.47 -5.87
N GLU A 33 -16.38 19.27 -6.72
CA GLU A 33 -17.79 19.13 -6.29
C GLU A 33 -18.18 17.69 -5.88
N ASP A 34 -17.48 16.66 -6.40
CA ASP A 34 -17.88 15.26 -6.23
C ASP A 34 -17.72 14.72 -4.79
N LEU A 35 -16.77 15.27 -4.02
CA LEU A 35 -16.50 14.87 -2.63
C LEU A 35 -16.30 16.08 -1.70
N PRO A 36 -17.26 17.01 -1.66
CA PRO A 36 -17.07 18.34 -1.05
C PRO A 36 -16.69 18.28 0.44
N ASN A 37 -17.18 17.29 1.19
CA ASN A 37 -16.89 17.18 2.62
C ASN A 37 -15.48 16.60 2.86
N ILE A 38 -15.02 15.64 2.07
CA ILE A 38 -13.71 15.01 2.23
C ILE A 38 -12.62 15.99 1.83
N THR A 39 -12.74 16.62 0.66
CA THR A 39 -11.78 17.61 0.17
C THR A 39 -11.74 18.84 1.06
N ARG A 40 -12.88 19.33 1.52
CA ARG A 40 -12.98 20.48 2.43
C ARG A 40 -12.31 20.19 3.79
N ASN A 41 -12.58 19.03 4.39
CA ASN A 41 -11.99 18.65 5.66
C ASN A 41 -10.45 18.46 5.53
N ALA A 42 -10.00 17.88 4.42
CA ALA A 42 -8.57 17.75 4.13
C ALA A 42 -7.93 19.14 3.96
N ALA A 43 -8.55 20.04 3.23
CA ALA A 43 -8.06 21.40 3.04
C ALA A 43 -8.01 22.21 4.35
N VAL A 44 -9.03 22.08 5.21
CA VAL A 44 -9.03 22.68 6.55
C VAL A 44 -7.91 22.11 7.40
N ALA A 45 -7.69 20.81 7.41
CA ALA A 45 -6.59 20.18 8.13
C ALA A 45 -5.21 20.65 7.62
N MET A 46 -5.08 20.88 6.32
CA MET A 46 -3.84 21.37 5.70
C MET A 46 -3.62 22.89 5.88
N SER A 47 -4.68 23.66 6.16
CA SER A 47 -4.58 25.10 6.38
C SER A 47 -4.27 25.49 7.82
N ALA A 48 -4.13 24.54 8.73
CA ALA A 48 -3.98 24.78 10.18
C ALA A 48 -2.68 25.47 10.61
N GLY A 49 -1.70 25.67 9.72
CA GLY A 49 -0.48 26.42 9.97
C GLY A 49 0.59 26.20 8.92
N ASP A 50 1.36 27.23 8.68
CA ASP A 50 2.41 27.24 7.66
C ASP A 50 3.52 26.20 7.91
N GLU A 51 3.93 26.00 9.15
CA GLU A 51 4.95 25.02 9.54
C GLU A 51 4.42 23.58 9.48
N GLU A 52 3.16 23.39 9.90
CA GLU A 52 2.51 22.08 9.86
C GLU A 52 2.34 21.58 8.43
N LEU A 53 1.91 22.41 7.49
CA LEU A 53 1.77 22.03 6.09
C LEU A 53 3.12 21.61 5.48
N GLY A 54 4.19 22.38 5.73
CA GLY A 54 5.53 22.04 5.26
C GLY A 54 6.02 20.70 5.81
N SER A 55 5.79 20.43 7.09
CA SER A 55 6.11 19.17 7.73
C SER A 55 5.30 18.01 7.16
N LEU A 56 4.01 18.23 6.91
CA LEU A 56 3.11 17.24 6.30
C LEU A 56 3.53 16.89 4.88
N LEU A 57 3.78 17.87 4.02
CA LEU A 57 4.23 17.64 2.64
C LEU A 57 5.57 16.90 2.60
N THR A 58 6.51 17.26 3.49
CA THR A 58 7.79 16.57 3.64
C THR A 58 7.58 15.10 4.05
N THR A 59 6.69 14.85 5.00
CA THR A 59 6.39 13.51 5.49
C THR A 59 5.73 12.67 4.40
N VAL A 60 4.73 13.21 3.70
CA VAL A 60 4.08 12.55 2.57
C VAL A 60 5.07 12.28 1.44
N GLY A 61 5.91 13.27 1.09
CA GLY A 61 6.97 13.12 0.09
C GLY A 61 7.90 11.96 0.42
N ARG A 62 8.33 11.82 1.68
CA ARG A 62 9.14 10.69 2.14
C ARG A 62 8.42 9.35 2.02
N HIS A 63 7.12 9.30 2.30
CA HIS A 63 6.33 8.07 2.18
C HIS A 63 6.08 7.67 0.73
N LEU A 64 5.95 8.61 -0.18
CA LEU A 64 5.71 8.37 -1.61
C LEU A 64 7.00 8.31 -2.45
N ARG A 65 8.18 8.40 -1.83
CA ARG A 65 9.47 8.43 -2.53
C ARG A 65 9.71 7.21 -3.42
N PHE A 66 9.13 6.06 -3.10
CA PHE A 66 9.22 4.88 -3.94
C PHE A 66 8.65 5.10 -5.35
N MET A 67 7.76 6.07 -5.54
CA MET A 67 7.18 6.43 -6.83
C MET A 67 8.12 7.26 -7.71
N ASP A 68 9.25 7.72 -7.20
CA ASP A 68 10.24 8.46 -7.98
C ASP A 68 10.99 7.54 -8.96
N HIS A 69 10.88 6.21 -8.79
CA HIS A 69 11.43 5.25 -9.74
C HIS A 69 10.50 5.06 -10.93
N SER A 70 11.01 5.28 -12.15
CA SER A 70 10.22 5.29 -13.38
C SER A 70 9.42 4.00 -13.63
N ALA A 71 10.00 2.83 -13.33
CA ALA A 71 9.30 1.55 -13.49
C ALA A 71 8.12 1.40 -12.51
N ILE A 72 8.26 1.89 -11.29
CA ILE A 72 7.18 1.87 -10.29
C ILE A 72 6.11 2.89 -10.65
N ALA A 73 6.50 4.11 -11.05
CA ALA A 73 5.55 5.12 -11.53
C ALA A 73 4.74 4.60 -12.73
N ALA A 74 5.40 3.92 -13.68
CA ALA A 74 4.74 3.29 -14.81
C ALA A 74 3.75 2.20 -14.40
N ALA A 75 4.08 1.39 -13.38
CA ALA A 75 3.18 0.36 -12.85
C ALA A 75 1.89 0.95 -12.21
N PHE A 76 1.95 2.19 -11.74
CA PHE A 76 0.77 2.92 -11.24
C PHE A 76 0.02 3.72 -12.30
N GLY A 77 0.58 3.83 -13.51
CA GLY A 77 -0.02 4.55 -14.62
C GLY A 77 -1.14 3.79 -15.35
N GLY A 78 -1.33 2.52 -15.01
CA GLY A 78 -2.38 1.68 -15.58
C GLY A 78 -2.29 0.25 -15.06
N SER A 79 -3.32 -0.55 -15.23
CA SER A 79 -3.31 -1.97 -14.85
C SER A 79 -3.94 -2.82 -15.94
N SER A 80 -3.21 -3.83 -16.38
CA SER A 80 -3.78 -4.95 -17.15
C SER A 80 -4.25 -6.11 -16.24
N LEU A 81 -4.02 -5.99 -14.93
CA LEU A 81 -4.37 -6.98 -13.92
C LEU A 81 -5.61 -6.54 -13.15
N VAL A 82 -6.64 -7.37 -13.17
CA VAL A 82 -7.83 -7.23 -12.32
C VAL A 82 -7.63 -8.10 -11.09
N LEU A 83 -7.31 -7.49 -9.98
CA LEU A 83 -6.99 -8.22 -8.73
C LEU A 83 -8.16 -9.05 -8.20
N ASP A 84 -9.40 -8.67 -8.47
CA ASP A 84 -10.60 -9.44 -8.12
C ASP A 84 -10.63 -10.81 -8.81
N GLU A 85 -9.92 -10.97 -9.93
CA GLU A 85 -9.83 -12.24 -10.64
C GLU A 85 -8.89 -13.27 -9.97
N VAL A 86 -8.03 -12.84 -9.05
CA VAL A 86 -7.07 -13.73 -8.36
C VAL A 86 -7.76 -14.88 -7.65
N ALA A 87 -8.94 -14.65 -7.11
CA ALA A 87 -9.72 -15.67 -6.42
C ALA A 87 -10.74 -16.38 -7.31
N THR A 88 -10.95 -15.94 -8.55
CA THR A 88 -11.97 -16.50 -9.46
C THR A 88 -11.39 -17.21 -10.68
N ARG A 89 -10.11 -16.99 -10.99
CA ARG A 89 -9.39 -17.59 -12.11
C ARG A 89 -8.14 -18.32 -11.63
N LYS A 90 -7.77 -19.39 -12.30
CA LYS A 90 -6.47 -20.06 -12.11
C LYS A 90 -5.38 -19.16 -12.69
N MET A 91 -4.69 -18.42 -11.84
CA MET A 91 -3.59 -17.55 -12.22
C MET A 91 -2.51 -17.52 -11.14
N THR A 92 -1.32 -17.14 -11.53
CA THR A 92 -0.21 -16.87 -10.60
C THR A 92 0.34 -15.49 -10.92
N ILE A 93 0.50 -14.67 -9.89
CA ILE A 93 1.09 -13.34 -10.00
C ILE A 93 2.44 -13.38 -9.32
N TYR A 94 3.50 -13.04 -10.07
CA TYR A 94 4.85 -12.90 -9.55
C TYR A 94 5.17 -11.43 -9.38
N VAL A 95 5.42 -11.01 -8.13
CA VAL A 95 5.95 -9.69 -7.82
C VAL A 95 7.45 -9.86 -7.53
N VAL A 96 8.28 -9.48 -8.49
CA VAL A 96 9.73 -9.68 -8.40
C VAL A 96 10.40 -8.34 -8.14
N MET A 97 11.21 -8.29 -7.08
CA MET A 97 12.01 -7.13 -6.71
C MET A 97 13.45 -7.57 -6.49
N PRO A 98 14.46 -6.93 -7.11
CA PRO A 98 15.86 -7.18 -6.78
C PRO A 98 16.12 -6.98 -5.29
N SER A 99 16.90 -7.86 -4.68
CA SER A 99 17.16 -7.87 -3.24
C SER A 99 17.74 -6.55 -2.73
N GLU A 100 18.62 -5.92 -3.49
CA GLU A 100 19.23 -4.63 -3.20
C GLU A 100 18.23 -3.45 -3.19
N LEU A 101 17.06 -3.65 -3.75
CA LEU A 101 16.01 -2.62 -3.83
C LEU A 101 14.87 -2.85 -2.82
N ILE A 102 14.80 -3.99 -2.17
CA ILE A 102 13.69 -4.35 -1.27
C ILE A 102 13.54 -3.32 -0.14
N ASP A 103 14.62 -2.91 0.51
CA ASP A 103 14.56 -1.91 1.59
C ASP A 103 13.97 -0.59 1.12
N THR A 104 14.39 -0.13 -0.06
CA THR A 104 13.92 1.14 -0.64
C THR A 104 12.44 1.07 -1.00
N TYR A 105 12.01 -0.06 -1.55
CA TYR A 105 10.65 -0.22 -2.11
C TYR A 105 9.74 -1.12 -1.27
N SER A 106 10.12 -1.45 -0.04
CA SER A 106 9.30 -2.25 0.88
C SER A 106 7.88 -1.69 1.07
N ARG A 107 7.72 -0.36 1.02
CA ARG A 107 6.39 0.28 1.09
C ARG A 107 5.53 -0.04 -0.12
N PHE A 108 6.10 -0.03 -1.31
CA PHE A 108 5.42 -0.44 -2.54
C PHE A 108 4.96 -1.89 -2.46
N LEU A 109 5.84 -2.80 -2.05
CA LEU A 109 5.50 -4.22 -1.87
C LEU A 109 4.38 -4.41 -0.84
N ARG A 110 4.40 -3.65 0.27
CA ARG A 110 3.32 -3.66 1.27
C ARG A 110 1.99 -3.17 0.72
N VAL A 111 1.99 -2.15 -0.16
CA VAL A 111 0.76 -1.69 -0.83
C VAL A 111 0.21 -2.78 -1.72
N ILE A 112 1.04 -3.39 -2.59
CA ILE A 112 0.60 -4.48 -3.46
C ILE A 112 0.04 -5.65 -2.65
N LEU A 113 0.77 -6.09 -1.62
CA LEU A 113 0.32 -7.17 -0.75
C LEU A 113 -1.01 -6.82 -0.07
N GLY A 114 -1.14 -5.58 0.43
CA GLY A 114 -2.35 -5.10 1.05
C GLY A 114 -3.55 -5.17 0.12
N VAL A 115 -3.42 -4.62 -1.06
CA VAL A 115 -4.50 -4.60 -2.07
C VAL A 115 -4.83 -6.03 -2.53
N ALA A 116 -3.83 -6.90 -2.74
CA ALA A 116 -4.05 -8.29 -3.15
C ALA A 116 -4.82 -9.09 -2.09
N VAL A 117 -4.47 -8.93 -0.81
CA VAL A 117 -5.18 -9.59 0.29
C VAL A 117 -6.62 -9.07 0.39
N GLU A 118 -6.82 -7.77 0.37
CA GLU A 118 -8.14 -7.16 0.48
C GLU A 118 -9.04 -7.53 -0.72
N ALA A 119 -8.53 -7.50 -1.94
CA ALA A 119 -9.25 -7.94 -3.13
C ALA A 119 -9.65 -9.42 -3.01
N THR A 120 -8.71 -10.29 -2.58
CA THR A 120 -9.01 -11.71 -2.35
C THR A 120 -10.09 -11.91 -1.29
N MET A 121 -10.02 -11.19 -0.17
CA MET A 121 -11.04 -11.28 0.89
C MET A 121 -12.42 -10.82 0.40
N GLN A 122 -12.48 -9.82 -0.47
CA GLN A 122 -13.74 -9.38 -1.07
C GLN A 122 -14.30 -10.42 -2.07
N ALA A 123 -13.43 -11.00 -2.88
CA ALA A 123 -13.82 -12.02 -3.86
C ALA A 123 -14.32 -13.31 -3.19
N GLN A 124 -13.77 -13.73 -2.06
CA GLN A 124 -14.16 -14.94 -1.32
C GLN A 124 -15.62 -14.95 -0.85
N LYS A 125 -16.25 -13.81 -0.76
CA LYS A 125 -17.71 -13.71 -0.50
C LYS A 125 -18.56 -14.28 -1.64
N ARG A 126 -17.96 -14.74 -2.76
CA ARG A 126 -18.61 -15.17 -4.01
C ARG A 126 -18.20 -16.59 -4.45
N ASP A 127 -17.97 -17.50 -3.52
CA ASP A 127 -17.52 -18.89 -3.81
C ASP A 127 -16.20 -18.96 -4.60
N ALA A 128 -15.21 -18.19 -4.16
CA ALA A 128 -13.93 -18.08 -4.81
C ALA A 128 -12.99 -19.27 -4.49
N MET A 129 -11.98 -19.47 -5.32
CA MET A 129 -10.94 -20.49 -5.13
C MET A 129 -9.99 -20.11 -4.01
N PRO A 130 -9.41 -21.08 -3.27
CA PRO A 130 -8.35 -20.80 -2.30
C PRO A 130 -7.15 -20.13 -2.99
N VAL A 131 -6.60 -19.12 -2.32
CA VAL A 131 -5.43 -18.36 -2.80
C VAL A 131 -4.24 -18.61 -1.87
N ALA A 132 -3.08 -18.94 -2.44
CA ALA A 132 -1.83 -19.02 -1.71
C ALA A 132 -1.01 -17.76 -1.93
N LEU A 133 -0.59 -17.13 -0.84
CA LEU A 133 0.33 -15.99 -0.84
C LEU A 133 1.67 -16.46 -0.29
N LEU A 134 2.69 -16.49 -1.14
CA LEU A 134 4.05 -16.82 -0.76
C LEU A 134 4.86 -15.53 -0.67
N ILE A 135 5.41 -15.24 0.49
CA ILE A 135 6.24 -14.06 0.71
C ILE A 135 7.63 -14.52 1.10
N ASP A 136 8.52 -14.45 0.13
CA ASP A 136 9.94 -14.69 0.36
C ASP A 136 10.57 -13.45 1.02
N GLU A 137 11.60 -13.66 1.82
CA GLU A 137 12.28 -12.60 2.57
C GLU A 137 11.33 -11.72 3.39
N PHE A 138 10.32 -12.33 4.02
CA PHE A 138 9.25 -11.60 4.72
C PHE A 138 9.78 -10.56 5.72
N GLY A 139 10.90 -10.84 6.39
CA GLY A 139 11.53 -9.91 7.33
C GLY A 139 11.95 -8.58 6.71
N GLN A 140 12.28 -8.56 5.41
CA GLN A 140 12.72 -7.36 4.70
C GLN A 140 11.56 -6.43 4.32
N LEU A 141 10.32 -6.90 4.34
CA LEU A 141 9.15 -6.02 4.13
C LEU A 141 9.00 -4.96 5.22
N GLY A 142 9.64 -5.15 6.39
CA GLY A 142 9.45 -4.30 7.55
C GLY A 142 8.10 -4.51 8.24
N TYR A 143 7.86 -3.75 9.29
CA TYR A 143 6.65 -3.90 10.07
C TYR A 143 5.38 -3.56 9.28
N MET A 144 4.45 -4.49 9.28
CA MET A 144 3.13 -4.36 8.68
C MET A 144 2.06 -4.85 9.67
N LYS A 145 1.45 -3.91 10.40
CA LYS A 145 0.42 -4.20 11.42
C LYS A 145 -0.73 -5.05 10.85
N LYS A 146 -1.11 -4.80 9.62
CA LYS A 146 -2.17 -5.52 8.91
C LYS A 146 -1.92 -7.03 8.85
N ILE A 147 -0.68 -7.48 8.73
CA ILE A 147 -0.35 -8.92 8.75
C ILE A 147 -0.74 -9.55 10.09
N GLU A 148 -0.44 -8.88 11.21
CA GLU A 148 -0.83 -9.37 12.53
C GLU A 148 -2.36 -9.42 12.72
N GLU A 149 -3.09 -8.50 12.09
CA GLU A 149 -4.55 -8.44 12.13
C GLU A 149 -5.19 -9.48 11.21
N TRP A 150 -4.58 -9.74 10.05
CA TRP A 150 -5.13 -10.66 9.04
C TRP A 150 -4.88 -12.13 9.37
N LEU A 151 -3.71 -12.48 9.89
CA LEU A 151 -3.32 -13.88 10.12
C LEU A 151 -4.41 -14.73 10.78
N PRO A 152 -5.09 -14.29 11.85
CA PRO A 152 -6.13 -15.09 12.50
C PRO A 152 -7.37 -15.32 11.62
N ILE A 153 -7.61 -14.49 10.63
CA ILE A 153 -8.86 -14.50 9.83
C ILE A 153 -8.68 -14.99 8.40
N LEU A 154 -7.46 -14.92 7.83
CA LEU A 154 -7.19 -15.27 6.41
C LEU A 154 -7.68 -16.66 6.04
N ARG A 155 -7.55 -17.64 6.94
CA ARG A 155 -8.02 -19.00 6.71
C ARG A 155 -9.54 -19.06 6.42
N GLY A 156 -10.32 -18.22 7.13
CA GLY A 156 -11.76 -18.11 6.90
C GLY A 156 -12.14 -17.54 5.53
N TYR A 157 -11.19 -16.86 4.89
CA TYR A 157 -11.32 -16.34 3.53
C TYR A 157 -10.62 -17.23 2.49
N GLY A 158 -10.27 -18.48 2.83
CA GLY A 158 -9.58 -19.37 1.91
C GLY A 158 -8.17 -18.93 1.52
N ILE A 159 -7.57 -17.99 2.24
CA ILE A 159 -6.23 -17.48 1.98
C ILE A 159 -5.23 -18.26 2.83
N ARG A 160 -4.21 -18.82 2.18
CA ARG A 160 -3.06 -19.48 2.82
C ARG A 160 -1.83 -18.61 2.67
N LEU A 161 -1.26 -18.22 3.81
CA LEU A 161 -0.09 -17.35 3.85
C LEU A 161 1.16 -18.16 4.19
N TRP A 162 2.17 -18.10 3.33
CA TRP A 162 3.47 -18.71 3.51
C TRP A 162 4.49 -17.60 3.68
N LEU A 163 5.04 -17.47 4.90
CA LEU A 163 6.05 -16.48 5.26
C LEU A 163 7.40 -17.17 5.35
N ILE A 164 8.33 -16.81 4.47
CA ILE A 164 9.68 -17.34 4.44
C ILE A 164 10.59 -16.30 5.08
N VAL A 165 11.34 -16.71 6.09
CA VAL A 165 12.30 -15.86 6.81
C VAL A 165 13.64 -16.60 6.90
N GLN A 166 14.74 -15.87 6.90
CA GLN A 166 16.08 -16.46 7.04
C GLN A 166 16.29 -16.97 8.47
N ASP A 167 15.85 -16.20 9.46
CA ASP A 167 15.91 -16.58 10.86
C ASP A 167 14.83 -15.88 11.69
N PHE A 168 14.59 -16.40 12.90
CA PHE A 168 13.62 -15.83 13.83
C PHE A 168 14.04 -14.50 14.46
N SER A 169 15.31 -14.14 14.42
CA SER A 169 15.79 -12.86 14.95
C SER A 169 15.29 -11.70 14.11
N GLN A 170 15.21 -11.86 12.78
CA GLN A 170 14.56 -10.89 11.88
C GLN A 170 13.10 -10.67 12.27
N LEU A 171 12.37 -11.76 12.47
CA LEU A 171 10.96 -11.68 12.84
C LEU A 171 10.75 -10.94 14.17
N ARG A 172 11.58 -11.26 15.19
CA ARG A 172 11.57 -10.60 16.50
C ARG A 172 11.91 -9.12 16.43
N GLY A 173 12.85 -8.74 15.55
CA GLY A 173 13.27 -7.35 15.36
C GLY A 173 12.20 -6.48 14.70
N VAL A 174 11.38 -7.08 13.84
CA VAL A 174 10.39 -6.36 13.03
C VAL A 174 8.99 -6.40 13.63
N PHE A 175 8.55 -7.55 14.18
CA PHE A 175 7.17 -7.74 14.63
C PHE A 175 7.08 -7.86 16.16
N PRO A 176 6.45 -6.90 16.85
CA PRO A 176 6.25 -6.97 18.31
C PRO A 176 5.51 -8.25 18.77
N ARG A 177 4.55 -8.72 17.94
CA ARG A 177 3.74 -9.92 18.20
C ARG A 177 4.23 -11.17 17.45
N TRP A 178 5.53 -11.30 17.21
CA TRP A 178 6.12 -12.41 16.44
C TRP A 178 5.72 -13.82 16.94
N LYS A 179 5.51 -14.00 18.25
CA LYS A 179 5.04 -15.27 18.80
C LYS A 179 3.62 -15.63 18.33
N GLY A 180 2.77 -14.61 18.18
CA GLY A 180 1.43 -14.77 17.61
C GLY A 180 1.47 -15.13 16.12
N LEU A 181 2.44 -14.58 15.37
CA LEU A 181 2.66 -14.98 13.98
C LEU A 181 2.99 -16.48 13.91
N LEU A 182 3.93 -16.96 14.72
CA LEU A 182 4.29 -18.39 14.76
C LEU A 182 3.11 -19.28 15.16
N ALA A 183 2.36 -18.90 16.18
CA ALA A 183 1.21 -19.68 16.65
C ALA A 183 0.11 -19.83 15.58
N ASN A 184 -0.02 -18.87 14.67
CA ASN A 184 -1.02 -18.91 13.58
C ASN A 184 -0.50 -19.56 12.29
N THR A 185 0.81 -19.78 12.15
CA THR A 185 1.40 -20.39 10.94
C THR A 185 1.65 -21.89 11.07
N THR A 186 1.68 -22.44 12.25
CA THR A 186 1.97 -23.88 12.54
C THR A 186 0.76 -24.80 12.55
N GLN A 187 -0.37 -24.38 11.98
CA GLN A 187 -1.60 -25.20 11.92
C GLN A 187 -1.86 -25.73 10.51
#